data_b1b57f891388e2f472718e303c1f695e
#
_entry.id   b1b57f891388e2f472718e303c1f695e
#
_cell.length_a   1.000
_cell.length_b   1.000
_cell.length_c   1.000
_cell.angle_alpha   90.00
_cell.angle_beta   90.00
_cell.angle_gamma   90.00
#
_symmetry.space_group_name_H-M   'P 1'
#
loop_
_entity.id
_entity.type
_entity.pdbx_description
1 polymer ?
#
loop_
_entity_poly.entity_id
_entity_poly.type
_entity_poly.pdbx_seq_one_letter_code
_entity_poly.pdbx_strand_id
1 'polypeptide(L)'
;FRFQGQYEDEETGLYYNRFRYYNPETGQYTQQDPIGLAGGLNLYSYVKNSNCQFDILGWEDIVYRALRPEDILSIQEGLGIISKNPSANALPIDHVLRGSDSGYGDQFISFTRDEGFARSWATRKGTGVASVDLDAIQNAKIDLSTAEGRMVHLGDVSKAAPKSDLHKANGWARGAKEVLVEGEIPCDKIKSYYTCRG
;
A
#
# COMPACT_ATOMS: atom_id res chain seq x y z
N PHE A 1 19.47 19.35 -14.99
CA PHE A 1 19.26 18.16 -14.13
C PHE A 1 17.77 18.07 -13.83
N ARG A 2 17.19 16.86 -13.95
CA ARG A 2 15.79 16.53 -13.68
C ARG A 2 15.74 15.52 -12.56
N PHE A 3 14.61 15.45 -11.86
CA PHE A 3 14.39 14.39 -10.85
C PHE A 3 14.23 13.03 -11.52
N GLN A 4 14.49 11.96 -10.77
CA GLN A 4 14.32 10.59 -11.28
C GLN A 4 12.86 10.33 -11.67
N GLY A 5 12.66 9.65 -12.80
CA GLY A 5 11.33 9.39 -13.38
C GLY A 5 10.76 10.52 -14.24
N GLN A 6 11.45 11.66 -14.36
CA GLN A 6 10.99 12.80 -15.15
C GLN A 6 11.63 12.84 -16.54
N TYR A 7 10.81 13.14 -17.54
CA TYR A 7 11.22 13.41 -18.92
C TYR A 7 10.87 14.86 -19.29
N GLU A 8 11.82 15.60 -19.84
CA GLU A 8 11.57 16.98 -20.26
C GLU A 8 10.80 17.03 -21.57
N ASP A 9 9.74 17.80 -21.56
CA ASP A 9 9.01 18.20 -22.74
C ASP A 9 9.58 19.55 -23.21
N GLU A 10 10.37 19.51 -24.27
CA GLU A 10 11.06 20.68 -24.80
C GLU A 10 10.10 21.73 -25.38
N GLU A 11 8.88 21.33 -25.77
CA GLU A 11 7.90 22.27 -26.36
C GLU A 11 7.24 23.12 -25.27
N THR A 12 6.98 22.52 -24.10
CA THR A 12 6.29 23.21 -23.00
C THR A 12 7.21 23.68 -21.87
N GLY A 13 8.44 23.16 -21.80
CA GLY A 13 9.37 23.41 -20.71
C GLY A 13 8.98 22.70 -19.40
N LEU A 14 7.95 21.85 -19.43
CA LEU A 14 7.49 21.07 -18.31
C LEU A 14 8.21 19.72 -18.25
N TYR A 15 8.20 19.08 -17.08
CA TYR A 15 8.75 17.73 -16.92
C TYR A 15 7.61 16.74 -16.81
N TYR A 16 7.48 15.85 -17.81
CA TYR A 16 6.52 14.77 -17.82
C TYR A 16 6.92 13.70 -16.80
N ASN A 17 6.04 13.41 -15.86
CA ASN A 17 6.21 12.41 -14.83
C ASN A 17 5.03 11.44 -14.86
N ARG A 18 4.97 10.63 -15.90
CA ARG A 18 4.02 9.57 -16.23
C ARG A 18 2.52 9.93 -16.13
N PHE A 19 2.06 10.44 -14.98
CA PHE A 19 0.64 10.80 -14.76
C PHE A 19 0.42 12.29 -14.61
N ARG A 20 1.50 13.06 -14.36
CA ARG A 20 1.43 14.52 -14.16
C ARG A 20 2.57 15.26 -14.88
N TYR A 21 2.37 16.52 -15.13
CA TYR A 21 3.42 17.42 -15.58
C TYR A 21 3.92 18.29 -14.43
N TYR A 22 5.20 18.22 -14.16
CA TYR A 22 5.87 19.03 -13.16
C TYR A 22 6.38 20.34 -13.78
N ASN A 23 6.08 21.45 -13.13
CA ASN A 23 6.60 22.75 -13.53
C ASN A 23 7.85 23.07 -12.69
N PRO A 24 9.07 23.12 -13.33
CA PRO A 24 10.30 23.37 -12.60
C PRO A 24 10.42 24.79 -12.05
N GLU A 25 9.70 25.78 -12.63
CA GLU A 25 9.72 27.17 -12.18
C GLU A 25 8.92 27.35 -10.88
N THR A 26 7.79 26.65 -10.74
CA THR A 26 6.93 26.76 -9.56
C THR A 26 7.23 25.69 -8.52
N GLY A 27 7.95 24.63 -8.88
CA GLY A 27 8.24 23.51 -8.01
C GLY A 27 7.02 22.60 -7.71
N GLN A 28 6.01 22.61 -8.57
CA GLN A 28 4.74 21.94 -8.36
C GLN A 28 4.27 21.21 -9.62
N TYR A 29 3.38 20.23 -9.44
CA TYR A 29 2.63 19.65 -10.55
C TYR A 29 1.61 20.64 -11.11
N THR A 30 1.34 20.55 -12.41
CA THR A 30 0.33 21.38 -13.09
C THR A 30 -1.07 20.81 -12.97
N GLN A 31 -1.19 19.52 -12.61
CA GLN A 31 -2.46 18.82 -12.37
C GLN A 31 -2.56 18.39 -10.92
N GLN A 32 -3.80 18.24 -10.45
CA GLN A 32 -4.08 17.66 -9.13
C GLN A 32 -3.63 16.21 -9.06
N ASP A 33 -3.28 15.77 -7.86
CA ASP A 33 -2.94 14.39 -7.60
C ASP A 33 -4.13 13.47 -7.97
N PRO A 34 -3.92 12.44 -8.83
CA PRO A 34 -4.98 11.51 -9.21
C PRO A 34 -5.59 10.76 -8.02
N ILE A 35 -4.83 10.59 -6.92
CA ILE A 35 -5.33 9.99 -5.67
C ILE A 35 -5.92 11.01 -4.70
N GLY A 36 -5.97 12.28 -5.08
CA GLY A 36 -6.58 13.35 -4.30
C GLY A 36 -5.94 13.55 -2.94
N LEU A 37 -6.75 13.78 -1.90
CA LEU A 37 -6.28 14.01 -0.52
C LEU A 37 -5.55 12.80 0.10
N ALA A 38 -5.62 11.63 -0.50
CA ALA A 38 -4.84 10.46 -0.06
C ALA A 38 -3.34 10.65 -0.26
N GLY A 39 -2.92 11.46 -1.26
CA GLY A 39 -1.51 11.87 -1.47
C GLY A 39 -1.05 13.03 -0.58
N GLY A 40 -1.96 13.65 0.21
CA GLY A 40 -1.64 14.77 1.09
C GLY A 40 -2.58 15.96 0.92
N LEU A 41 -2.44 16.97 1.80
CA LEU A 41 -3.28 18.17 1.77
C LEU A 41 -2.95 19.09 0.58
N ASN A 42 -1.72 19.07 0.07
CA ASN A 42 -1.32 19.83 -1.12
C ASN A 42 -1.36 18.93 -2.35
N LEU A 43 -2.45 19.01 -3.10
CA LEU A 43 -2.71 18.18 -4.29
C LEU A 43 -1.74 18.44 -5.47
N TYR A 44 -0.93 19.49 -5.41
CA TYR A 44 0.01 19.89 -6.45
C TYR A 44 1.47 19.70 -6.04
N SER A 45 1.75 19.25 -4.82
CA SER A 45 3.14 19.05 -4.37
C SER A 45 3.81 17.89 -5.12
N TYR A 46 5.11 18.05 -5.39
CA TYR A 46 5.95 16.98 -5.92
C TYR A 46 6.24 15.95 -4.83
N VAL A 47 7.00 16.36 -3.83
CA VAL A 47 7.33 15.57 -2.62
C VAL A 47 7.56 16.53 -1.45
N LYS A 48 7.54 16.02 -0.21
CA LYS A 48 7.78 16.86 0.98
C LYS A 48 9.23 17.34 1.10
N ASN A 49 10.19 16.54 0.61
CA ASN A 49 11.61 16.86 0.64
C ASN A 49 12.31 16.30 -0.61
N SER A 50 12.51 17.15 -1.60
CA SER A 50 13.12 16.79 -2.88
C SER A 50 14.61 16.40 -2.79
N ASN A 51 15.27 16.59 -1.63
CA ASN A 51 16.66 16.18 -1.44
C ASN A 51 16.80 14.68 -1.13
N CYS A 52 15.74 14.02 -0.68
CA CYS A 52 15.76 12.62 -0.27
C CYS A 52 14.53 11.81 -0.73
N GLN A 53 13.60 12.42 -1.44
CA GLN A 53 12.39 11.78 -1.94
C GLN A 53 12.23 12.03 -3.44
N PHE A 54 11.72 11.01 -4.16
CA PHE A 54 11.42 11.06 -5.59
C PHE A 54 10.02 10.54 -5.83
N ASP A 55 9.27 11.23 -6.67
CA ASP A 55 7.97 10.77 -7.14
C ASP A 55 8.12 10.16 -8.55
N ILE A 56 8.47 8.88 -8.62
CA ILE A 56 8.79 8.18 -9.87
C ILE A 56 7.57 8.05 -10.79
N LEU A 57 6.38 8.01 -10.22
CA LEU A 57 5.14 7.79 -10.97
C LEU A 57 4.29 9.05 -11.12
N GLY A 58 4.66 10.14 -10.45
CA GLY A 58 3.80 11.33 -10.34
C GLY A 58 2.64 11.12 -9.37
N TRP A 59 2.71 10.09 -8.51
CA TRP A 59 1.79 9.80 -7.41
C TRP A 59 2.48 8.89 -6.39
N GLU A 60 2.09 8.95 -5.14
CA GLU A 60 2.55 8.03 -4.10
C GLU A 60 1.68 6.77 -4.11
N ASP A 61 2.30 5.59 -4.12
CA ASP A 61 1.57 4.32 -4.03
C ASP A 61 1.25 3.98 -2.56
N ILE A 62 0.29 4.71 -1.99
CA ILE A 62 -0.08 4.58 -0.60
C ILE A 62 -1.02 3.41 -0.38
N VAL A 63 -0.67 2.59 0.59
CA VAL A 63 -1.50 1.51 1.11
C VAL A 63 -1.75 1.69 2.60
N TYR A 64 -2.85 1.15 3.08
CA TYR A 64 -3.35 1.33 4.44
C TYR A 64 -3.50 -0.03 5.14
N ARG A 65 -3.23 -0.05 6.45
CA ARG A 65 -3.40 -1.22 7.29
C ARG A 65 -4.18 -0.87 8.55
N ALA A 66 -5.25 -1.63 8.83
CA ALA A 66 -5.83 -1.66 10.16
C ALA A 66 -4.84 -2.36 11.10
N LEU A 67 -4.32 -1.63 12.08
CA LEU A 67 -3.30 -2.12 13.00
C LEU A 67 -3.85 -3.19 13.93
N ARG A 68 -3.03 -4.18 14.27
CA ARG A 68 -3.25 -5.08 15.39
C ARG A 68 -2.75 -4.41 16.68
N PRO A 69 -3.19 -4.84 17.87
CA PRO A 69 -2.60 -4.35 19.13
C PRO A 69 -1.08 -4.53 19.17
N GLU A 70 -0.57 -5.65 18.67
CA GLU A 70 0.86 -5.96 18.59
C GLU A 70 1.61 -5.00 17.64
N ASP A 71 1.00 -4.60 16.52
CA ASP A 71 1.57 -3.63 15.58
C ASP A 71 1.75 -2.26 16.28
N ILE A 72 0.80 -1.84 17.11
CA ILE A 72 0.88 -0.57 17.85
C ILE A 72 2.03 -0.59 18.84
N LEU A 73 2.19 -1.68 19.60
CA LEU A 73 3.31 -1.82 20.54
C LEU A 73 4.65 -1.82 19.82
N SER A 74 4.76 -2.60 18.74
CA SER A 74 5.97 -2.68 17.93
C SER A 74 6.37 -1.33 17.32
N ILE A 75 5.41 -0.54 16.84
CA ILE A 75 5.65 0.82 16.34
C ILE A 75 6.13 1.75 17.46
N GLN A 76 5.53 1.67 18.66
CA GLN A 76 5.94 2.48 19.81
C GLN A 76 7.36 2.13 20.29
N GLU A 77 7.79 0.88 20.13
CA GLU A 77 9.15 0.41 20.42
C GLU A 77 10.16 0.73 19.29
N GLY A 78 9.70 1.32 18.18
CA GLY A 78 10.53 1.69 17.04
C GLY A 78 10.87 0.53 16.09
N LEU A 79 10.22 -0.63 16.26
CA LEU A 79 10.47 -1.84 15.45
C LEU A 79 9.66 -1.83 14.12
N GLY A 80 8.51 -1.13 14.09
CA GLY A 80 7.66 -1.08 12.89
C GLY A 80 6.56 -2.13 12.87
N ILE A 81 6.15 -2.58 11.67
CA ILE A 81 5.10 -3.61 11.50
C ILE A 81 5.75 -4.90 11.05
N ILE A 82 5.53 -5.98 11.80
CA ILE A 82 6.15 -7.29 11.56
C ILE A 82 5.06 -8.31 11.23
N SER A 83 5.29 -9.16 10.22
CA SER A 83 4.41 -10.29 9.91
C SER A 83 4.34 -11.25 11.09
N LYS A 84 3.28 -12.07 11.17
CA LYS A 84 3.10 -13.01 12.29
C LYS A 84 4.20 -14.08 12.36
N ASN A 85 4.76 -14.46 11.21
CA ASN A 85 5.85 -15.43 11.10
C ASN A 85 6.73 -15.10 9.89
N PRO A 86 7.75 -14.23 10.03
CA PRO A 86 8.60 -13.81 8.91
C PRO A 86 9.36 -14.95 8.22
N SER A 87 9.56 -16.07 8.90
CA SER A 87 10.28 -17.24 8.37
C SER A 87 9.35 -18.28 7.70
N ALA A 88 8.06 -18.02 7.63
CA ALA A 88 7.12 -18.92 6.95
C ALA A 88 7.32 -18.88 5.42
N ASN A 89 6.76 -19.88 4.74
CA ASN A 89 6.73 -19.95 3.28
C ASN A 89 5.30 -20.36 2.85
N ALA A 90 4.33 -19.55 3.22
CA ALA A 90 2.93 -19.77 2.90
C ALA A 90 2.62 -19.24 1.49
N LEU A 91 1.59 -19.80 0.86
CA LEU A 91 1.08 -19.27 -0.40
C LEU A 91 0.17 -18.03 -0.13
N PRO A 92 0.12 -17.06 -1.05
CA PRO A 92 -0.76 -15.90 -0.93
C PRO A 92 -2.23 -16.26 -0.68
N ILE A 93 -2.70 -17.34 -1.30
CA ILE A 93 -4.08 -17.83 -1.11
C ILE A 93 -4.35 -18.27 0.33
N ASP A 94 -3.38 -18.90 1.00
CA ASP A 94 -3.51 -19.32 2.40
C ASP A 94 -3.61 -18.11 3.31
N HIS A 95 -2.83 -17.05 3.04
CA HIS A 95 -2.92 -15.78 3.76
C HIS A 95 -4.31 -15.15 3.62
N VAL A 96 -4.82 -15.02 2.40
CA VAL A 96 -6.15 -14.42 2.14
C VAL A 96 -7.26 -15.21 2.87
N LEU A 97 -7.17 -16.53 2.91
CA LEU A 97 -8.17 -17.38 3.55
C LEU A 97 -8.06 -17.43 5.07
N ARG A 98 -6.85 -17.37 5.62
CA ARG A 98 -6.56 -17.69 7.02
C ARG A 98 -5.81 -16.61 7.79
N GLY A 99 -5.31 -15.58 7.13
CA GLY A 99 -4.45 -14.54 7.74
C GLY A 99 -5.08 -13.82 8.94
N SER A 100 -6.44 -13.81 9.04
CA SER A 100 -7.16 -13.27 10.19
C SER A 100 -7.34 -14.26 11.36
N ASP A 101 -7.03 -15.55 11.16
CA ASP A 101 -7.16 -16.57 12.22
C ASP A 101 -6.11 -16.33 13.30
N SER A 102 -6.51 -16.47 14.57
CA SER A 102 -5.62 -16.19 15.71
C SER A 102 -4.45 -17.18 15.84
N GLY A 103 -4.64 -18.41 15.37
CA GLY A 103 -3.63 -19.48 15.40
C GLY A 103 -2.79 -19.61 14.14
N TYR A 104 -3.04 -18.77 13.10
CA TYR A 104 -2.31 -18.82 11.84
C TYR A 104 -1.32 -17.66 11.74
N GLY A 105 -0.11 -17.96 11.31
CA GLY A 105 0.94 -16.97 11.07
C GLY A 105 1.77 -17.30 9.85
N ASP A 106 1.94 -16.31 9.00
CA ASP A 106 2.74 -16.39 7.79
C ASP A 106 3.62 -15.13 7.60
N GLN A 107 4.39 -15.10 6.51
CA GLN A 107 5.33 -14.05 6.20
C GLN A 107 4.68 -12.78 5.65
N PHE A 108 3.37 -12.75 5.42
CA PHE A 108 2.69 -11.63 4.79
C PHE A 108 2.13 -10.63 5.80
N ILE A 109 2.13 -9.37 5.39
CA ILE A 109 1.44 -8.25 6.03
C ILE A 109 0.39 -7.76 5.04
N SER A 110 -0.90 -7.81 5.42
CA SER A 110 -1.99 -7.30 4.59
C SER A 110 -2.09 -5.79 4.66
N PHE A 111 -2.19 -5.18 3.50
CA PHE A 111 -2.58 -3.79 3.28
C PHE A 111 -3.80 -3.71 2.36
N THR A 112 -4.42 -2.56 2.30
CA THR A 112 -5.49 -2.24 1.35
C THR A 112 -5.18 -0.91 0.66
N ARG A 113 -5.61 -0.77 -0.60
CA ARG A 113 -5.60 0.52 -1.30
C ARG A 113 -6.79 1.42 -0.91
N ASP A 114 -7.67 0.95 -0.03
CA ASP A 114 -8.88 1.67 0.40
C ASP A 114 -8.77 2.06 1.88
N GLU A 115 -8.52 3.35 2.13
CA GLU A 115 -8.42 3.87 3.50
C GLU A 115 -9.71 3.67 4.29
N GLY A 116 -10.88 3.87 3.64
CA GLY A 116 -12.17 3.67 4.29
C GLY A 116 -12.38 2.23 4.74
N PHE A 117 -11.91 1.26 3.95
CA PHE A 117 -11.91 -0.15 4.33
C PHE A 117 -11.01 -0.39 5.56
N ALA A 118 -9.76 0.12 5.56
CA ALA A 118 -8.86 0.02 6.70
C ALA A 118 -9.46 0.65 7.97
N ARG A 119 -10.04 1.85 7.85
CA ARG A 119 -10.71 2.54 8.96
C ARG A 119 -11.85 1.72 9.55
N SER A 120 -12.69 1.11 8.70
CA SER A 120 -13.82 0.30 9.16
C SER A 120 -13.38 -0.91 9.97
N TRP A 121 -12.26 -1.52 9.60
CA TRP A 121 -11.67 -2.64 10.34
C TRP A 121 -11.02 -2.19 11.65
N ALA A 122 -10.26 -1.09 11.64
CA ALA A 122 -9.63 -0.51 12.82
C ALA A 122 -10.68 -0.12 13.87
N THR A 123 -11.77 0.54 13.46
CA THR A 123 -12.86 0.93 14.36
C THR A 123 -13.51 -0.28 15.04
N ARG A 124 -13.79 -1.35 14.29
CA ARG A 124 -14.35 -2.59 14.86
C ARG A 124 -13.44 -3.25 15.89
N LYS A 125 -12.11 -3.09 15.73
CA LYS A 125 -11.12 -3.68 16.64
C LYS A 125 -10.68 -2.73 17.77
N GLY A 126 -11.12 -1.45 17.74
CA GLY A 126 -10.66 -0.43 18.68
C GLY A 126 -9.17 -0.09 18.53
N THR A 127 -8.63 -0.21 17.31
CA THR A 127 -7.21 0.01 17.01
C THR A 127 -7.02 1.26 16.16
N GLY A 128 -5.99 1.32 15.34
CA GLY A 128 -5.66 2.44 14.48
C GLY A 128 -5.38 2.01 13.05
N VAL A 129 -5.06 2.99 12.21
CA VAL A 129 -4.65 2.77 10.82
C VAL A 129 -3.24 3.31 10.63
N ALA A 130 -2.40 2.55 9.95
CA ALA A 130 -1.12 3.00 9.43
C ALA A 130 -1.18 3.13 7.90
N SER A 131 -0.44 4.10 7.36
CA SER A 131 -0.20 4.24 5.93
C SER A 131 1.27 4.03 5.60
N VAL A 132 1.52 3.36 4.49
CA VAL A 132 2.86 3.05 3.98
C VAL A 132 2.89 3.36 2.49
N ASP A 133 4.00 3.93 2.04
CA ASP A 133 4.29 4.11 0.63
C ASP A 133 5.00 2.86 0.11
N LEU A 134 4.38 2.14 -0.81
CA LEU A 134 4.95 0.92 -1.38
C LEU A 134 6.25 1.18 -2.14
N ASP A 135 6.43 2.37 -2.71
CA ASP A 135 7.65 2.71 -3.44
C ASP A 135 8.84 2.97 -2.49
N ALA A 136 8.55 3.32 -1.24
CA ALA A 136 9.57 3.56 -0.23
C ALA A 136 10.14 2.28 0.42
N ILE A 137 9.53 1.10 0.16
CA ILE A 137 9.96 -0.18 0.73
C ILE A 137 10.53 -1.11 -0.34
N GLN A 138 11.52 -1.94 0.05
CA GLN A 138 12.17 -2.90 -0.86
C GLN A 138 11.63 -4.32 -0.75
N ASN A 139 10.70 -4.55 0.15
CA ASN A 139 10.09 -5.86 0.39
C ASN A 139 9.39 -6.41 -0.87
N ALA A 140 9.30 -7.74 -0.97
CA ALA A 140 8.47 -8.37 -1.98
C ALA A 140 7.00 -7.97 -1.79
N LYS A 141 6.35 -7.59 -2.89
CA LYS A 141 4.98 -7.07 -2.91
C LYS A 141 4.13 -7.90 -3.85
N ILE A 142 2.93 -8.23 -3.43
CA ILE A 142 1.94 -8.98 -4.20
C ILE A 142 0.65 -8.15 -4.26
N ASP A 143 0.36 -7.57 -5.42
CA ASP A 143 -0.82 -6.73 -5.61
C ASP A 143 -2.04 -7.57 -6.02
N LEU A 144 -2.85 -7.94 -5.06
CA LEU A 144 -4.12 -8.64 -5.27
C LEU A 144 -5.31 -7.69 -5.54
N SER A 145 -5.11 -6.38 -5.53
CA SER A 145 -6.15 -5.41 -5.87
C SER A 145 -6.54 -5.49 -7.35
N THR A 146 -5.59 -5.86 -8.21
CA THR A 146 -5.78 -6.01 -9.66
C THR A 146 -6.28 -7.41 -10.04
N ALA A 147 -6.94 -7.52 -11.19
CA ALA A 147 -7.38 -8.82 -11.72
C ALA A 147 -6.20 -9.70 -12.13
N GLU A 148 -5.17 -9.08 -12.70
CA GLU A 148 -3.94 -9.76 -13.13
C GLU A 148 -3.18 -10.32 -11.93
N GLY A 149 -2.95 -9.51 -10.88
CA GLY A 149 -2.27 -9.95 -9.67
C GLY A 149 -2.99 -11.12 -8.99
N ARG A 150 -4.32 -11.08 -8.91
CA ARG A 150 -5.09 -12.22 -8.39
C ARG A 150 -4.96 -13.47 -9.27
N MET A 151 -4.97 -13.31 -10.59
CA MET A 151 -4.80 -14.44 -11.52
C MET A 151 -3.42 -15.08 -11.38
N VAL A 152 -2.37 -14.28 -11.25
CA VAL A 152 -0.98 -14.75 -11.13
C VAL A 152 -0.74 -15.43 -9.78
N HIS A 153 -1.19 -14.82 -8.68
CA HIS A 153 -0.80 -15.22 -7.33
C HIS A 153 -1.83 -16.10 -6.59
N LEU A 154 -3.11 -16.02 -6.95
CA LEU A 154 -4.15 -16.89 -6.37
C LEU A 154 -4.55 -18.01 -7.33
N GLY A 155 -4.57 -17.74 -8.63
CA GLY A 155 -4.97 -18.67 -9.68
C GLY A 155 -6.14 -18.20 -10.53
N ASP A 156 -6.42 -18.93 -11.60
CA ASP A 156 -7.49 -18.63 -12.56
C ASP A 156 -8.87 -19.00 -12.01
N VAL A 157 -9.56 -18.01 -11.46
CA VAL A 157 -10.89 -18.19 -10.89
C VAL A 157 -11.95 -18.60 -11.90
N SER A 158 -11.74 -18.35 -13.22
CA SER A 158 -12.68 -18.76 -14.26
C SER A 158 -12.79 -20.26 -14.40
N LYS A 159 -11.75 -20.99 -13.98
CA LYS A 159 -11.68 -22.46 -13.97
C LYS A 159 -12.05 -23.07 -12.62
N ALA A 160 -12.31 -22.26 -11.62
CA ALA A 160 -12.60 -22.71 -10.27
C ALA A 160 -14.09 -23.09 -10.10
N ALA A 161 -14.37 -24.12 -9.32
CA ALA A 161 -15.74 -24.42 -8.94
C ALA A 161 -16.35 -23.28 -8.13
N PRO A 162 -17.65 -22.99 -8.31
CA PRO A 162 -18.35 -22.00 -7.49
C PRO A 162 -18.19 -22.30 -5.99
N LYS A 163 -17.96 -21.28 -5.18
CA LYS A 163 -17.74 -21.38 -3.73
C LYS A 163 -16.47 -22.15 -3.29
N SER A 164 -15.57 -22.49 -4.21
CA SER A 164 -14.24 -23.02 -3.88
C SER A 164 -13.43 -22.01 -3.07
N ASP A 165 -12.36 -22.46 -2.43
CA ASP A 165 -11.47 -21.57 -1.68
C ASP A 165 -10.81 -20.52 -2.58
N LEU A 166 -10.44 -20.87 -3.83
CA LEU A 166 -9.97 -19.92 -4.82
C LEU A 166 -11.02 -18.84 -5.14
N HIS A 167 -12.29 -19.25 -5.27
CA HIS A 167 -13.37 -18.30 -5.54
C HIS A 167 -13.61 -17.33 -4.37
N LYS A 168 -13.56 -17.84 -3.13
CA LYS A 168 -13.65 -17.02 -1.91
C LYS A 168 -12.46 -16.07 -1.79
N ALA A 169 -11.22 -16.59 -1.91
CA ALA A 169 -10.01 -15.78 -1.82
C ALA A 169 -10.00 -14.65 -2.84
N ASN A 170 -10.34 -14.93 -4.10
CA ASN A 170 -10.43 -13.92 -5.15
C ASN A 170 -11.46 -12.83 -4.81
N GLY A 171 -12.63 -13.23 -4.28
CA GLY A 171 -13.69 -12.30 -3.86
C GLY A 171 -13.25 -11.40 -2.70
N TRP A 172 -12.60 -11.97 -1.70
CA TRP A 172 -12.12 -11.23 -0.52
C TRP A 172 -10.99 -10.27 -0.87
N ALA A 173 -9.94 -10.74 -1.59
CA ALA A 173 -8.83 -9.90 -2.01
C ALA A 173 -9.29 -8.72 -2.89
N ARG A 174 -10.25 -8.97 -3.82
CA ARG A 174 -10.85 -7.92 -4.65
C ARG A 174 -11.62 -6.91 -3.81
N GLY A 175 -12.46 -7.37 -2.88
CA GLY A 175 -13.28 -6.51 -2.02
C GLY A 175 -12.43 -5.64 -1.09
N ALA A 176 -11.34 -6.19 -0.58
CA ALA A 176 -10.39 -5.50 0.26
C ALA A 176 -9.40 -4.62 -0.54
N LYS A 177 -9.35 -4.73 -1.88
CA LYS A 177 -8.27 -4.14 -2.71
C LYS A 177 -6.89 -4.46 -2.12
N GLU A 178 -6.66 -5.74 -1.83
CA GLU A 178 -5.58 -6.22 -0.99
C GLU A 178 -4.22 -6.15 -1.66
N VAL A 179 -3.23 -5.73 -0.89
CA VAL A 179 -1.80 -5.81 -1.24
C VAL A 179 -1.09 -6.52 -0.09
N LEU A 180 -0.30 -7.54 -0.42
CA LEU A 180 0.53 -8.26 0.54
C LEU A 180 1.97 -7.78 0.46
N VAL A 181 2.60 -7.59 1.62
CA VAL A 181 4.03 -7.26 1.73
C VAL A 181 4.68 -8.33 2.60
N GLU A 182 5.83 -8.87 2.18
CA GLU A 182 6.54 -9.89 2.94
C GLU A 182 7.44 -9.29 4.03
N GLY A 183 7.53 -9.99 5.16
CA GLY A 183 8.49 -9.74 6.21
C GLY A 183 8.09 -8.63 7.18
N GLU A 184 8.80 -7.50 7.12
CA GLU A 184 8.64 -6.39 8.08
C GLU A 184 8.65 -5.03 7.36
N ILE A 185 7.95 -4.06 7.92
CA ILE A 185 7.97 -2.66 7.51
C ILE A 185 8.66 -1.86 8.62
N PRO A 186 9.87 -1.33 8.40
CA PRO A 186 10.57 -0.51 9.38
C PRO A 186 9.78 0.75 9.75
N CYS A 187 9.96 1.22 10.97
CA CYS A 187 9.19 2.36 11.52
C CYS A 187 9.36 3.63 10.70
N ASP A 188 10.55 3.87 10.12
CA ASP A 188 10.86 5.02 9.26
C ASP A 188 10.14 4.99 7.90
N LYS A 189 9.57 3.84 7.51
CA LYS A 189 8.77 3.65 6.29
C LYS A 189 7.27 3.81 6.52
N ILE A 190 6.83 3.95 7.75
CA ILE A 190 5.44 4.24 8.10
C ILE A 190 5.22 5.74 7.94
N LYS A 191 4.47 6.17 6.94
CA LYS A 191 4.20 7.59 6.68
C LYS A 191 3.39 8.26 7.78
N SER A 192 2.35 7.57 8.22
CA SER A 192 1.51 8.02 9.33
C SER A 192 0.85 6.85 10.01
N TYR A 193 0.58 6.98 11.29
CA TYR A 193 -0.38 6.12 11.97
C TYR A 193 -1.23 6.97 12.95
N TYR A 194 -2.47 6.56 13.13
CA TYR A 194 -3.36 7.17 14.09
C TYR A 194 -4.25 6.11 14.72
N THR A 195 -4.63 6.31 15.98
CA THR A 195 -5.57 5.44 16.69
C THR A 195 -7.00 5.96 16.50
N CYS A 196 -7.91 5.07 16.11
CA CYS A 196 -9.33 5.39 16.09
C CYS A 196 -9.81 5.41 17.55
N ARG A 197 -9.84 6.60 18.18
CA ARG A 197 -10.57 6.78 19.44
C ARG A 197 -12.06 6.81 19.09
N GLY A 198 -12.84 5.91 19.73
CA GLY A 198 -14.30 5.92 19.68
C GLY A 198 -14.88 7.17 20.33
#